data_02d3a301a76b8aca8e58d63886c2ac26
#
_entry.id   02d3a301a76b8aca8e58d63886c2ac26
#
_cell.length_a   1.000
_cell.length_b   1.000
_cell.length_c   1.000
_cell.angle_alpha   90.00
_cell.angle_beta   90.00
_cell.angle_gamma   90.00
#
_symmetry.space_group_name_H-M   'P 1'
#
loop_
_entity.id
_entity.type
_entity.pdbx_description
1 polymer ?
#
loop_
_entity_poly.entity_id
_entity_poly.type
_entity_poly.pdbx_seq_one_letter_code
_entity_poly.pdbx_strand_id
1 'polypeptide(L)'
;MKYLEVKFCITDNQGRNIDDEMLLQAAKDILCDFAGNAGFESFEDVMSTITGYVQTQNFNKEVLDECLNNFPIDDIQITYNVEDAEDKNWNAAWEEQGFKPILIENKCIIHDKNNVPQLVEDENLLNITIDTEQAFGTGNHETTYMIINELFNTELKDNLFLDCGCGTGILSIVASKLGAKAVTAYDIDEWSVRNTTHNCTLNNVENVSVLLGDSNVLKDIKDKYDVITANINRNILLADMHMFKQKMSAGAVLILSGFYTSDTEILVEKAKSLKLTLIDNNSKNDWCMLKFKNMD
;
A
#
# COMPACT_ATOMS: atom_id res chain seq x y z
N MET A 1 -5.71 9.40 5.62
CA MET A 1 -6.26 9.11 6.99
C MET A 1 -5.77 10.20 7.92
N LYS A 2 -6.59 10.61 8.92
CA LYS A 2 -6.15 11.61 9.91
C LYS A 2 -5.58 10.90 11.12
N TYR A 3 -4.40 11.32 11.56
CA TYR A 3 -3.74 10.82 12.76
C TYR A 3 -3.71 11.89 13.85
N LEU A 4 -3.71 11.41 15.08
CA LEU A 4 -3.37 12.19 16.27
C LEU A 4 -1.95 11.85 16.68
N GLU A 5 -1.20 12.86 17.07
CA GLU A 5 0.09 12.78 17.72
C GLU A 5 -0.12 12.98 19.23
N VAL A 6 0.30 12.01 20.03
CA VAL A 6 0.14 12.07 21.48
C VAL A 6 1.49 11.99 22.12
N LYS A 7 1.88 13.10 22.75
CA LYS A 7 3.16 13.23 23.46
C LYS A 7 2.98 12.85 24.92
N PHE A 8 3.60 11.75 25.33
CA PHE A 8 3.62 11.28 26.70
C PHE A 8 4.87 11.78 27.42
N CYS A 9 4.69 12.31 28.63
CA CYS A 9 5.78 12.70 29.51
C CYS A 9 5.75 11.82 30.76
N ILE A 10 6.86 11.13 31.02
CA ILE A 10 7.04 10.22 32.16
C ILE A 10 7.88 10.90 33.20
N THR A 11 7.34 11.07 34.40
CA THR A 11 8.01 11.78 35.55
C THR A 11 7.80 11.01 36.85
N ASP A 12 8.54 11.39 37.88
CA ASP A 12 8.22 10.96 39.24
C ASP A 12 7.00 11.73 39.79
N ASN A 13 6.50 11.33 40.97
CA ASN A 13 5.35 11.98 41.63
C ASN A 13 5.59 13.44 42.03
N GLN A 14 6.82 13.95 41.87
CA GLN A 14 7.16 15.36 42.10
C GLN A 14 7.38 16.13 40.79
N GLY A 15 7.11 15.50 39.64
CA GLY A 15 7.23 16.08 38.29
C GLY A 15 8.70 16.17 37.80
N ARG A 16 9.64 15.40 38.37
CA ARG A 16 11.05 15.40 37.98
C ARG A 16 11.32 14.25 37.01
N ASN A 17 12.33 14.42 36.18
CA ASN A 17 12.78 13.34 35.28
C ASN A 17 13.29 12.15 36.12
N ILE A 18 13.08 10.95 35.59
CA ILE A 18 13.52 9.69 36.18
C ILE A 18 14.96 9.45 35.77
N ASP A 19 15.87 9.41 36.75
CA ASP A 19 17.30 9.21 36.50
C ASP A 19 17.68 7.71 36.32
N ASP A 20 16.84 6.80 36.82
CA ASP A 20 17.02 5.35 36.64
C ASP A 20 16.59 4.93 35.24
N GLU A 21 17.55 4.66 34.35
CA GLU A 21 17.33 4.27 32.98
C GLU A 21 16.53 2.96 32.86
N MET A 22 16.73 1.99 33.76
CA MET A 22 16.01 0.72 33.73
C MET A 22 14.53 0.90 34.11
N LEU A 23 14.28 1.75 35.13
CA LEU A 23 12.93 2.10 35.55
C LEU A 23 12.19 2.88 34.46
N LEU A 24 12.87 3.85 33.84
CA LEU A 24 12.32 4.63 32.75
C LEU A 24 11.95 3.73 31.52
N GLN A 25 12.86 2.80 31.17
CA GLN A 25 12.59 1.87 30.06
C GLN A 25 11.41 0.94 30.36
N ALA A 26 11.34 0.38 31.57
CA ALA A 26 10.20 -0.44 31.97
C ALA A 26 8.87 0.33 31.91
N ALA A 27 8.89 1.62 32.35
CA ALA A 27 7.70 2.46 32.26
C ALA A 27 7.28 2.73 30.80
N LYS A 28 8.24 2.95 29.91
CA LYS A 28 8.00 3.12 28.47
C LYS A 28 7.39 1.88 27.83
N ASP A 29 7.91 0.70 28.12
CA ASP A 29 7.44 -0.56 27.58
C ASP A 29 5.98 -0.83 27.97
N ILE A 30 5.65 -0.60 29.25
CA ILE A 30 4.27 -0.74 29.75
C ILE A 30 3.34 0.32 29.14
N LEU A 31 3.81 1.57 29.01
CA LEU A 31 3.04 2.64 28.39
C LEU A 31 2.70 2.30 26.94
N CYS A 32 3.64 1.78 26.18
CA CYS A 32 3.41 1.38 24.79
C CYS A 32 2.37 0.25 24.67
N ASP A 33 2.42 -0.73 25.56
CA ASP A 33 1.42 -1.81 25.62
C ASP A 33 0.02 -1.27 25.94
N PHE A 34 -0.08 -0.41 26.95
CA PHE A 34 -1.35 0.22 27.33
C PHE A 34 -1.92 1.12 26.23
N ALA A 35 -1.08 1.93 25.61
CA ALA A 35 -1.50 2.78 24.51
C ALA A 35 -1.91 1.95 23.28
N GLY A 36 -1.25 0.81 23.03
CA GLY A 36 -1.69 -0.16 22.00
C GLY A 36 -3.14 -0.60 22.20
N ASN A 37 -3.57 -0.86 23.44
CA ASN A 37 -4.96 -1.18 23.75
C ASN A 37 -5.93 0.00 23.51
N ALA A 38 -5.44 1.24 23.55
CA ALA A 38 -6.20 2.45 23.24
C ALA A 38 -6.20 2.81 21.74
N GLY A 39 -5.61 1.95 20.87
CA GLY A 39 -5.65 2.06 19.42
C GLY A 39 -4.38 2.64 18.77
N PHE A 40 -3.31 2.84 19.53
CA PHE A 40 -2.03 3.36 18.99
C PHE A 40 -1.33 2.31 18.13
N GLU A 41 -0.73 2.77 17.02
CA GLU A 41 -0.13 1.92 15.98
C GLU A 41 1.39 2.01 15.95
N SER A 42 1.96 3.15 16.36
CA SER A 42 3.42 3.36 16.37
C SER A 42 3.86 4.33 17.43
N PHE A 43 5.15 4.25 17.81
CA PHE A 43 5.74 5.07 18.84
C PHE A 43 7.13 5.54 18.44
N GLU A 44 7.45 6.79 18.79
CA GLU A 44 8.79 7.35 18.70
C GLU A 44 9.30 7.61 20.11
N ASP A 45 10.51 7.13 20.41
CA ASP A 45 11.17 7.33 21.71
C ASP A 45 12.25 8.41 21.59
N VAL A 46 12.06 9.52 22.32
CA VAL A 46 13.03 10.62 22.39
C VAL A 46 13.31 10.94 23.83
N MET A 47 14.41 10.44 24.38
CA MET A 47 14.86 10.65 25.76
C MET A 47 13.78 10.25 26.81
N SER A 48 13.19 11.23 27.51
CA SER A 48 12.16 11.01 28.54
C SER A 48 10.73 11.14 28.03
N THR A 49 10.55 11.30 26.73
CA THR A 49 9.24 11.49 26.07
C THR A 49 9.00 10.37 25.10
N ILE A 50 7.77 9.84 25.07
CA ILE A 50 7.28 8.95 24.00
C ILE A 50 6.23 9.72 23.24
N THR A 51 6.32 9.70 21.92
CA THR A 51 5.28 10.18 21.02
C THR A 51 4.58 8.98 20.38
N GLY A 52 3.30 8.84 20.63
CA GLY A 52 2.47 7.79 20.03
C GLY A 52 1.59 8.35 18.91
N TYR A 53 1.35 7.53 17.89
CA TYR A 53 0.50 7.88 16.75
C TYR A 53 -0.69 6.94 16.68
N VAL A 54 -1.88 7.52 16.52
CA VAL A 54 -3.15 6.80 16.48
C VAL A 54 -4.08 7.42 15.44
N GLN A 55 -4.79 6.60 14.67
CA GLN A 55 -5.83 7.11 13.79
C GLN A 55 -6.96 7.77 14.59
N THR A 56 -7.39 8.95 14.20
CA THR A 56 -8.41 9.73 14.93
C THR A 56 -9.67 8.91 15.25
N GLN A 57 -10.08 8.03 14.32
CA GLN A 57 -11.25 7.16 14.49
C GLN A 57 -11.03 5.97 15.46
N ASN A 58 -9.79 5.58 15.70
CA ASN A 58 -9.41 4.43 16.53
C ASN A 58 -8.98 4.85 17.93
N PHE A 59 -8.79 6.15 18.18
CA PHE A 59 -8.34 6.66 19.47
C PHE A 59 -9.41 6.50 20.55
N ASN A 60 -9.14 5.66 21.53
CA ASN A 60 -10.00 5.46 22.68
C ASN A 60 -9.41 6.13 23.93
N LYS A 61 -9.79 7.39 24.14
CA LYS A 61 -9.31 8.19 25.25
C LYS A 61 -9.67 7.60 26.63
N GLU A 62 -10.86 7.00 26.75
CA GLU A 62 -11.34 6.44 28.02
C GLU A 62 -10.49 5.23 28.44
N VAL A 63 -10.15 4.36 27.49
CA VAL A 63 -9.23 3.22 27.71
C VAL A 63 -7.83 3.71 28.10
N LEU A 64 -7.32 4.73 27.41
CA LEU A 64 -6.02 5.30 27.75
C LEU A 64 -6.00 5.87 29.16
N ASP A 65 -6.97 6.71 29.51
CA ASP A 65 -7.06 7.33 30.84
C ASP A 65 -7.21 6.26 31.95
N GLU A 66 -7.98 5.20 31.72
CA GLU A 66 -8.12 4.09 32.67
C GLU A 66 -6.79 3.35 32.89
N CYS A 67 -6.06 3.06 31.81
CA CYS A 67 -4.76 2.42 31.88
C CYS A 67 -3.73 3.29 32.62
N LEU A 68 -3.70 4.58 32.34
CA LEU A 68 -2.75 5.50 32.98
C LEU A 68 -3.06 5.74 34.46
N ASN A 69 -4.35 5.78 34.83
CA ASN A 69 -4.77 5.90 36.24
C ASN A 69 -4.44 4.64 37.06
N ASN A 70 -4.33 3.48 36.43
CA ASN A 70 -3.98 2.20 37.05
C ASN A 70 -2.56 1.75 36.67
N PHE A 71 -1.64 2.70 36.43
CA PHE A 71 -0.28 2.37 36.01
C PHE A 71 0.46 1.55 37.07
N PRO A 72 1.07 0.40 36.71
CA PRO A 72 1.50 -0.60 37.70
C PRO A 72 2.84 -0.31 38.37
N ILE A 73 3.49 0.82 38.06
CA ILE A 73 4.73 1.23 38.69
C ILE A 73 4.44 2.37 39.67
N ASP A 74 4.69 2.13 40.98
CA ASP A 74 4.58 3.15 42.01
C ASP A 74 5.57 4.29 41.76
N ASP A 75 5.24 5.50 42.17
CA ASP A 75 6.04 6.71 42.06
C ASP A 75 6.29 7.23 40.62
N ILE A 76 5.57 6.67 39.62
CA ILE A 76 5.57 7.18 38.23
C ILE A 76 4.26 7.91 37.94
N GLN A 77 4.38 9.09 37.36
CA GLN A 77 3.28 9.86 36.79
C GLN A 77 3.46 10.03 35.31
N ILE A 78 2.40 9.72 34.55
CA ILE A 78 2.38 9.90 33.09
C ILE A 78 1.33 10.95 32.76
N THR A 79 1.76 11.99 32.06
CA THR A 79 0.90 13.01 31.48
C THR A 79 0.98 12.95 29.96
N TYR A 80 -0.05 13.38 29.26
CA TYR A 80 0.00 13.41 27.80
C TYR A 80 -0.71 14.64 27.22
N ASN A 81 -0.30 15.03 26.03
CA ASN A 81 -0.94 16.04 25.20
C ASN A 81 -1.33 15.43 23.85
N VAL A 82 -2.53 15.76 23.38
CA VAL A 82 -3.05 15.26 22.09
C VAL A 82 -3.09 16.44 21.13
N GLU A 83 -2.45 16.28 19.99
CA GLU A 83 -2.45 17.24 18.89
C GLU A 83 -2.86 16.51 17.60
N ASP A 84 -3.39 17.25 16.63
CA ASP A 84 -3.51 16.70 15.28
C ASP A 84 -2.09 16.45 14.77
N ALA A 85 -1.80 15.24 14.33
CA ALA A 85 -0.50 14.94 13.71
C ALA A 85 -0.33 15.87 12.49
N GLU A 86 0.80 16.58 12.44
CA GLU A 86 1.12 17.32 11.22
C GLU A 86 1.17 16.32 10.05
N ASP A 87 0.56 16.72 8.95
CA ASP A 87 0.56 15.96 7.69
C ASP A 87 1.99 16.05 7.08
N LYS A 88 2.96 15.52 7.84
CA LYS A 88 4.38 15.49 7.45
C LYS A 88 4.64 14.28 6.60
N ASN A 89 5.24 14.52 5.46
CA ASN A 89 5.84 13.46 4.67
C ASN A 89 7.11 12.92 5.39
N TRP A 90 6.93 11.90 6.23
CA TRP A 90 8.03 11.24 6.97
C TRP A 90 9.05 10.57 6.05
N ASN A 91 8.67 10.33 4.79
CA ASN A 91 9.51 9.72 3.77
C ASN A 91 10.28 10.76 2.93
N ALA A 92 10.11 12.06 3.16
CA ALA A 92 10.69 13.11 2.32
C ALA A 92 12.20 12.94 2.08
N ALA A 93 12.96 12.58 3.11
CA ALA A 93 14.41 12.34 2.98
C ALA A 93 14.74 11.08 2.15
N TRP A 94 13.86 10.09 2.15
CA TRP A 94 13.97 8.89 1.30
C TRP A 94 13.52 9.18 -0.12
N GLU A 95 12.49 9.98 -0.28
CA GLU A 95 11.95 10.40 -1.58
C GLU A 95 12.94 11.31 -2.33
N GLU A 96 13.67 12.18 -1.62
CA GLU A 96 14.74 13.00 -2.23
C GLU A 96 15.89 12.16 -2.81
N GLN A 97 16.19 10.99 -2.24
CA GLN A 97 17.23 10.11 -2.75
C GLN A 97 16.77 9.29 -3.95
N GLY A 98 15.45 9.14 -4.12
CA GLY A 98 14.87 8.30 -5.15
C GLY A 98 15.27 6.82 -5.05
N PHE A 99 14.72 5.99 -5.88
CA PHE A 99 15.11 4.59 -5.97
C PHE A 99 16.03 4.33 -7.18
N LYS A 100 16.79 3.23 -7.11
CA LYS A 100 17.66 2.81 -8.22
C LYS A 100 16.81 2.31 -9.39
N PRO A 101 17.20 2.62 -10.63
CA PRO A 101 16.50 2.12 -11.81
C PRO A 101 16.35 0.59 -11.80
N ILE A 102 15.17 0.12 -12.18
CA ILE A 102 14.78 -1.28 -12.19
C ILE A 102 14.56 -1.70 -13.64
N LEU A 103 15.31 -2.70 -14.09
CA LEU A 103 15.13 -3.30 -15.40
C LEU A 103 14.31 -4.58 -15.29
N ILE A 104 13.20 -4.65 -16.04
CA ILE A 104 12.33 -5.83 -16.10
C ILE A 104 12.53 -6.52 -17.45
N GLU A 105 13.18 -7.71 -17.45
CA GLU A 105 13.37 -8.62 -18.58
C GLU A 105 13.84 -7.94 -19.88
N ASN A 106 14.65 -6.88 -19.78
CA ASN A 106 15.04 -6.06 -20.92
C ASN A 106 13.85 -5.54 -21.79
N LYS A 107 12.69 -5.40 -21.19
CA LYS A 107 11.47 -4.90 -21.83
C LYS A 107 11.02 -3.55 -21.28
N CYS A 108 11.27 -3.31 -19.99
CA CYS A 108 10.83 -2.11 -19.30
C CYS A 108 11.90 -1.61 -18.33
N ILE A 109 12.12 -0.32 -18.32
CA ILE A 109 12.93 0.35 -17.30
C ILE A 109 12.04 1.27 -16.47
N ILE A 110 12.10 1.10 -15.16
CA ILE A 110 11.38 1.94 -14.19
C ILE A 110 12.42 2.74 -13.43
N HIS A 111 12.23 4.02 -13.33
CA HIS A 111 13.16 4.88 -12.60
C HIS A 111 12.45 6.00 -11.87
N ASP A 112 13.09 6.49 -10.84
CA ASP A 112 12.67 7.70 -10.12
C ASP A 112 12.82 8.93 -11.00
N LYS A 113 11.97 9.94 -10.82
CA LYS A 113 12.01 11.21 -11.54
C LYS A 113 13.37 11.93 -11.41
N ASN A 114 14.05 11.75 -10.26
CA ASN A 114 15.33 12.38 -9.94
C ASN A 114 16.53 11.50 -10.30
N ASN A 115 16.32 10.24 -10.70
CA ASN A 115 17.38 9.26 -10.97
C ASN A 115 17.21 8.61 -12.35
N VAL A 116 17.30 9.43 -13.39
CA VAL A 116 17.10 9.03 -14.80
C VAL A 116 18.35 8.30 -15.32
N PRO A 117 18.29 7.02 -15.67
CA PRO A 117 19.44 6.28 -16.19
C PRO A 117 19.67 6.55 -17.68
N GLN A 118 20.91 6.36 -18.16
CA GLN A 118 21.22 6.49 -19.59
C GLN A 118 20.45 5.50 -20.48
N LEU A 119 20.05 4.35 -19.94
CA LEU A 119 19.25 3.32 -20.66
C LEU A 119 17.87 3.81 -21.11
N VAL A 120 17.41 4.97 -20.65
CA VAL A 120 16.15 5.60 -21.10
C VAL A 120 16.17 5.96 -22.59
N GLU A 121 17.36 6.10 -23.18
CA GLU A 121 17.55 6.40 -24.60
C GLU A 121 17.35 5.17 -25.51
N ASP A 122 17.20 3.95 -24.95
CA ASP A 122 16.90 2.75 -25.74
C ASP A 122 15.41 2.72 -26.11
N GLU A 123 15.12 3.00 -27.38
CA GLU A 123 13.77 3.01 -27.95
C GLU A 123 13.05 1.63 -27.87
N ASN A 124 13.80 0.54 -27.62
CA ASN A 124 13.21 -0.79 -27.45
C ASN A 124 12.69 -1.04 -26.01
N LEU A 125 13.08 -0.20 -25.06
CA LEU A 125 12.64 -0.31 -23.67
C LEU A 125 11.42 0.58 -23.40
N LEU A 126 10.40 0.00 -22.80
CA LEU A 126 9.32 0.78 -22.22
C LEU A 126 9.86 1.59 -21.04
N ASN A 127 9.90 2.90 -21.17
CA ASN A 127 10.38 3.78 -20.11
C ASN A 127 9.22 4.27 -19.23
N ILE A 128 9.36 4.07 -17.90
CA ILE A 128 8.40 4.46 -16.87
C ILE A 128 9.09 5.31 -15.81
N THR A 129 8.65 6.53 -15.69
CA THR A 129 9.08 7.46 -14.62
C THR A 129 8.09 7.39 -13.46
N ILE A 130 8.57 7.16 -12.24
CA ILE A 130 7.75 7.12 -11.03
C ILE A 130 8.26 8.14 -10.02
N ASP A 131 7.34 8.88 -9.48
CA ASP A 131 7.50 9.69 -8.28
C ASP A 131 6.75 9.00 -7.13
N THR A 132 7.45 8.67 -6.06
CA THR A 132 6.91 7.83 -4.97
C THR A 132 6.35 8.61 -3.80
N GLU A 133 5.94 9.87 -3.99
CA GLU A 133 5.39 10.70 -2.91
C GLU A 133 4.30 9.95 -2.13
N GLN A 134 4.62 9.50 -0.92
CA GLN A 134 3.72 8.87 0.07
C GLN A 134 2.85 7.69 -0.47
N ALA A 135 3.20 7.12 -1.62
CA ALA A 135 2.46 6.00 -2.20
C ALA A 135 3.32 4.73 -2.29
N PHE A 136 2.68 3.58 -2.08
CA PHE A 136 3.34 2.28 -2.25
C PHE A 136 3.45 1.90 -3.73
N GLY A 137 4.57 1.26 -4.13
CA GLY A 137 4.72 0.70 -5.48
C GLY A 137 5.82 1.36 -6.31
N THR A 138 7.07 1.36 -5.84
CA THR A 138 8.25 1.83 -6.61
C THR A 138 8.58 0.95 -7.82
N GLY A 139 7.99 -0.24 -7.91
CA GLY A 139 8.40 -1.27 -8.88
C GLY A 139 9.53 -2.17 -8.39
N ASN A 140 10.20 -1.83 -7.28
CA ASN A 140 11.30 -2.62 -6.73
C ASN A 140 10.84 -3.88 -5.98
N HIS A 141 9.55 -3.99 -5.67
CA HIS A 141 9.00 -5.13 -4.97
C HIS A 141 8.78 -6.29 -5.95
N GLU A 142 9.05 -7.52 -5.52
CA GLU A 142 8.93 -8.73 -6.31
C GLU A 142 7.55 -8.88 -6.96
N THR A 143 6.50 -8.52 -6.24
CA THR A 143 5.12 -8.61 -6.70
C THR A 143 4.86 -7.69 -7.89
N THR A 144 5.32 -6.44 -7.83
CA THR A 144 5.20 -5.47 -8.93
C THR A 144 6.00 -5.93 -10.14
N TYR A 145 7.23 -6.41 -9.92
CA TYR A 145 8.06 -6.99 -10.97
C TYR A 145 7.35 -8.13 -11.71
N MET A 146 6.79 -9.10 -10.97
CA MET A 146 6.12 -10.27 -11.55
C MET A 146 4.89 -9.85 -12.37
N ILE A 147 4.06 -8.92 -11.85
CA ILE A 147 2.86 -8.47 -12.59
C ILE A 147 3.28 -7.71 -13.86
N ILE A 148 4.24 -6.79 -13.77
CA ILE A 148 4.67 -6.05 -14.97
C ILE A 148 5.21 -7.00 -16.03
N ASN A 149 6.07 -7.97 -15.65
CA ASN A 149 6.54 -8.97 -16.61
C ASN A 149 5.39 -9.76 -17.25
N GLU A 150 4.35 -10.08 -16.46
CA GLU A 150 3.17 -10.78 -16.95
C GLU A 150 2.29 -9.91 -17.87
N LEU A 151 2.24 -8.60 -17.64
CA LEU A 151 1.52 -7.68 -18.54
C LEU A 151 2.12 -7.66 -19.95
N PHE A 152 3.44 -7.83 -20.11
CA PHE A 152 4.07 -8.00 -21.43
C PHE A 152 3.70 -9.30 -22.14
N ASN A 153 3.18 -10.29 -21.41
CA ASN A 153 2.72 -11.58 -21.95
C ASN A 153 1.18 -11.64 -22.04
N THR A 154 0.50 -10.55 -21.74
CA THR A 154 -0.96 -10.45 -21.74
C THR A 154 -1.39 -9.51 -22.86
N GLU A 155 -2.41 -9.90 -23.64
CA GLU A 155 -2.97 -9.01 -24.67
C GLU A 155 -3.68 -7.83 -23.99
N LEU A 156 -3.13 -6.63 -24.22
CA LEU A 156 -3.66 -5.39 -23.63
C LEU A 156 -4.22 -4.44 -24.69
N LYS A 157 -3.78 -4.60 -25.94
CA LYS A 157 -4.15 -3.68 -26.99
C LYS A 157 -5.67 -3.66 -27.20
N ASP A 158 -6.21 -2.46 -27.18
CA ASP A 158 -7.64 -2.16 -27.35
C ASP A 158 -8.56 -2.72 -26.23
N ASN A 159 -8.00 -3.29 -25.16
CA ASN A 159 -8.70 -3.88 -24.03
C ASN A 159 -8.97 -2.86 -22.91
N LEU A 160 -10.00 -3.10 -22.12
CA LEU A 160 -10.30 -2.36 -20.89
C LEU A 160 -9.54 -2.98 -19.71
N PHE A 161 -8.82 -2.16 -18.98
CA PHE A 161 -7.98 -2.57 -17.86
C PHE A 161 -8.48 -2.00 -16.54
N LEU A 162 -8.44 -2.81 -15.47
CA LEU A 162 -8.76 -2.39 -14.11
C LEU A 162 -7.57 -2.65 -13.18
N ASP A 163 -7.18 -1.64 -12.44
CA ASP A 163 -6.12 -1.69 -11.42
C ASP A 163 -6.70 -1.48 -10.02
N CYS A 164 -6.66 -2.53 -9.21
CA CYS A 164 -7.27 -2.55 -7.88
C CYS A 164 -6.20 -2.33 -6.80
N GLY A 165 -6.24 -1.19 -6.09
CA GLY A 165 -5.19 -0.75 -5.18
C GLY A 165 -3.98 -0.24 -5.96
N CYS A 166 -4.16 0.87 -6.67
CA CYS A 166 -3.21 1.32 -7.69
C CYS A 166 -1.90 1.91 -7.13
N GLY A 167 -1.87 2.38 -5.88
CA GLY A 167 -0.67 2.96 -5.26
C GLY A 167 -0.05 4.09 -6.08
N THR A 168 1.17 3.90 -6.58
CA THR A 168 1.85 4.85 -7.49
C THR A 168 1.25 4.89 -8.89
N GLY A 169 0.35 3.98 -9.25
CA GLY A 169 -0.22 3.84 -10.58
C GLY A 169 0.67 3.12 -11.60
N ILE A 170 1.77 2.52 -11.16
CA ILE A 170 2.75 1.90 -12.06
C ILE A 170 2.13 0.84 -12.99
N LEU A 171 1.23 -0.02 -12.48
CA LEU A 171 0.58 -1.05 -13.29
C LEU A 171 -0.38 -0.44 -14.31
N SER A 172 -1.12 0.59 -13.90
CA SER A 172 -2.00 1.38 -14.76
C SER A 172 -1.23 2.05 -15.91
N ILE A 173 -0.07 2.66 -15.60
CA ILE A 173 0.79 3.32 -16.60
C ILE A 173 1.35 2.30 -17.58
N VAL A 174 1.86 1.16 -17.09
CA VAL A 174 2.38 0.09 -17.93
C VAL A 174 1.27 -0.44 -18.85
N ALA A 175 0.07 -0.71 -18.32
CA ALA A 175 -1.05 -1.20 -19.12
C ALA A 175 -1.46 -0.20 -20.22
N SER A 176 -1.52 1.10 -19.89
CA SER A 176 -1.79 2.16 -20.87
C SER A 176 -0.74 2.19 -21.98
N LYS A 177 0.54 2.18 -21.62
CA LYS A 177 1.64 2.22 -22.59
C LYS A 177 1.75 0.94 -23.43
N LEU A 178 1.25 -0.19 -22.94
CA LEU A 178 1.10 -1.44 -23.71
C LEU A 178 -0.15 -1.47 -24.60
N GLY A 179 -0.91 -0.37 -24.65
CA GLY A 179 -1.99 -0.19 -25.59
C GLY A 179 -3.39 -0.46 -25.06
N ALA A 180 -3.58 -0.54 -23.74
CA ALA A 180 -4.92 -0.60 -23.16
C ALA A 180 -5.77 0.57 -23.66
N LYS A 181 -7.00 0.30 -24.07
CA LYS A 181 -7.93 1.30 -24.59
C LYS A 181 -8.31 2.35 -23.54
N ALA A 182 -8.62 1.87 -22.36
CA ALA A 182 -8.87 2.70 -21.18
C ALA A 182 -8.50 1.89 -19.93
N VAL A 183 -8.04 2.60 -18.93
CA VAL A 183 -7.66 2.07 -17.62
C VAL A 183 -8.53 2.74 -16.55
N THR A 184 -9.14 1.92 -15.71
CA THR A 184 -9.75 2.38 -14.45
C THR A 184 -8.86 1.92 -13.32
N ALA A 185 -8.52 2.82 -12.42
CA ALA A 185 -7.73 2.53 -11.24
C ALA A 185 -8.47 3.00 -9.98
N TYR A 186 -8.29 2.35 -8.85
CA TYR A 186 -8.80 2.87 -7.59
C TYR A 186 -7.87 2.53 -6.42
N ASP A 187 -7.91 3.37 -5.40
CA ASP A 187 -7.23 3.16 -4.13
C ASP A 187 -8.04 3.75 -2.99
N ILE A 188 -7.92 3.17 -1.79
CA ILE A 188 -8.58 3.68 -0.58
C ILE A 188 -7.88 4.91 -0.01
N ASP A 189 -6.62 5.10 -0.38
CA ASP A 189 -5.77 6.17 0.10
C ASP A 189 -5.75 7.37 -0.87
N GLU A 190 -6.05 8.55 -0.34
CA GLU A 190 -6.11 9.78 -1.13
C GLU A 190 -4.73 10.15 -1.70
N TRP A 191 -3.64 9.85 -0.99
CA TRP A 191 -2.28 10.09 -1.47
C TRP A 191 -1.95 9.20 -2.68
N SER A 192 -2.33 7.93 -2.61
CA SER A 192 -2.20 6.99 -3.75
C SER A 192 -2.96 7.49 -4.98
N VAL A 193 -4.19 7.99 -4.82
CA VAL A 193 -4.98 8.55 -5.93
C VAL A 193 -4.31 9.76 -6.55
N ARG A 194 -3.80 10.69 -5.73
CA ARG A 194 -3.06 11.87 -6.20
C ARG A 194 -1.76 11.47 -6.88
N ASN A 195 -1.01 10.56 -6.28
CA ASN A 195 0.27 10.11 -6.81
C ASN A 195 0.11 9.37 -8.14
N THR A 196 -0.89 8.46 -8.26
CA THR A 196 -1.24 7.84 -9.55
C THR A 196 -1.53 8.88 -10.62
N THR A 197 -2.34 9.90 -10.32
CA THR A 197 -2.69 10.96 -11.27
C THR A 197 -1.46 11.76 -11.69
N HIS A 198 -0.59 12.09 -10.74
CA HIS A 198 0.68 12.77 -10.99
C HIS A 198 1.60 11.92 -11.89
N ASN A 199 1.79 10.65 -11.56
CA ASN A 199 2.64 9.72 -12.31
C ASN A 199 2.10 9.48 -13.74
N CYS A 200 0.78 9.43 -13.94
CA CYS A 200 0.19 9.40 -15.28
C CYS A 200 0.63 10.61 -16.10
N THR A 201 0.60 11.81 -15.51
CA THR A 201 1.06 13.04 -16.16
C THR A 201 2.55 12.99 -16.52
N LEU A 202 3.41 12.54 -15.58
CA LEU A 202 4.85 12.37 -15.83
C LEU A 202 5.15 11.43 -17.00
N ASN A 203 4.30 10.44 -17.22
CA ASN A 203 4.46 9.46 -18.29
C ASN A 203 3.68 9.78 -19.57
N ASN A 204 3.02 10.94 -19.67
CA ASN A 204 2.16 11.33 -20.78
C ASN A 204 1.05 10.30 -21.06
N VAL A 205 0.39 9.83 -19.99
CA VAL A 205 -0.71 8.88 -20.01
C VAL A 205 -2.00 9.62 -19.68
N GLU A 206 -2.99 9.59 -20.61
CA GLU A 206 -4.23 10.37 -20.51
C GLU A 206 -5.49 9.48 -20.41
N ASN A 207 -5.38 8.17 -20.63
CA ASN A 207 -6.50 7.23 -20.68
C ASN A 207 -6.71 6.46 -19.36
N VAL A 208 -6.19 6.97 -18.25
CA VAL A 208 -6.35 6.42 -16.90
C VAL A 208 -7.33 7.27 -16.09
N SER A 209 -8.39 6.65 -15.58
CA SER A 209 -9.33 7.26 -14.64
C SER A 209 -9.07 6.71 -13.24
N VAL A 210 -8.77 7.57 -12.28
CA VAL A 210 -8.44 7.18 -10.90
C VAL A 210 -9.57 7.53 -9.96
N LEU A 211 -10.00 6.60 -9.11
CA LEU A 211 -11.10 6.73 -8.18
C LEU A 211 -10.62 6.55 -6.73
N LEU A 212 -11.14 7.35 -5.82
CA LEU A 212 -10.91 7.18 -4.37
C LEU A 212 -11.98 6.26 -3.79
N GLY A 213 -11.56 5.18 -3.14
CA GLY A 213 -12.42 4.25 -2.43
C GLY A 213 -11.95 2.81 -2.51
N ASP A 214 -12.69 1.92 -1.87
CA ASP A 214 -12.50 0.47 -1.90
C ASP A 214 -13.20 -0.17 -3.12
N SER A 215 -13.28 -1.51 -3.16
CA SER A 215 -13.94 -2.24 -4.25
C SER A 215 -15.42 -1.86 -4.47
N ASN A 216 -16.06 -1.15 -3.53
CA ASN A 216 -17.45 -0.69 -3.69
C ASN A 216 -17.59 0.36 -4.79
N VAL A 217 -16.53 1.12 -5.15
CA VAL A 217 -16.56 2.04 -6.29
C VAL A 217 -16.94 1.33 -7.60
N LEU A 218 -16.66 0.04 -7.69
CA LEU A 218 -16.98 -0.77 -8.85
C LEU A 218 -18.49 -0.95 -9.06
N LYS A 219 -19.32 -0.79 -8.04
CA LYS A 219 -20.77 -0.98 -8.13
C LYS A 219 -21.42 0.00 -9.12
N ASP A 220 -20.90 1.23 -9.17
CA ASP A 220 -21.43 2.31 -9.99
C ASP A 220 -20.88 2.29 -11.43
N ILE A 221 -19.84 1.50 -11.69
CA ILE A 221 -19.24 1.34 -13.00
C ILE A 221 -20.03 0.27 -13.79
N LYS A 222 -20.47 0.61 -15.01
CA LYS A 222 -21.19 -0.32 -15.87
C LYS A 222 -20.28 -1.22 -16.70
N ASP A 223 -19.06 -0.74 -16.96
CA ASP A 223 -18.10 -1.42 -17.80
C ASP A 223 -17.64 -2.75 -17.19
N LYS A 224 -17.27 -3.64 -18.07
CA LYS A 224 -16.53 -4.88 -17.74
C LYS A 224 -15.14 -4.79 -18.34
N TYR A 225 -14.21 -5.46 -17.68
CA TYR A 225 -12.79 -5.37 -17.99
C TYR A 225 -12.27 -6.68 -18.56
N ASP A 226 -11.32 -6.56 -19.47
CA ASP A 226 -10.68 -7.68 -20.14
C ASP A 226 -9.46 -8.17 -19.36
N VAL A 227 -8.80 -7.24 -18.66
CA VAL A 227 -7.69 -7.53 -17.75
C VAL A 227 -7.89 -6.78 -16.44
N ILE A 228 -7.79 -7.48 -15.34
CA ILE A 228 -7.86 -6.93 -13.98
C ILE A 228 -6.58 -7.30 -13.24
N THR A 229 -5.94 -6.32 -12.60
CA THR A 229 -4.82 -6.53 -11.67
C THR A 229 -5.20 -6.14 -10.25
N ALA A 230 -4.69 -6.89 -9.27
CA ALA A 230 -4.76 -6.51 -7.87
C ALA A 230 -3.46 -6.95 -7.16
N ASN A 231 -2.63 -5.96 -6.79
CA ASN A 231 -1.40 -6.15 -6.04
C ASN A 231 -1.59 -5.67 -4.60
N ILE A 232 -2.42 -6.39 -3.84
CA ILE A 232 -2.87 -6.03 -2.51
C ILE A 232 -2.83 -7.24 -1.58
N ASN A 233 -2.97 -7.02 -0.27
CA ASN A 233 -2.84 -8.11 0.69
C ASN A 233 -3.91 -9.21 0.52
N ARG A 234 -3.55 -10.44 0.91
CA ARG A 234 -4.38 -11.65 0.82
C ARG A 234 -5.79 -11.48 1.34
N ASN A 235 -5.97 -10.83 2.49
CA ASN A 235 -7.29 -10.75 3.14
C ASN A 235 -8.26 -9.91 2.31
N ILE A 236 -7.79 -8.82 1.72
CA ILE A 236 -8.59 -7.98 0.82
C ILE A 236 -8.86 -8.75 -0.48
N LEU A 237 -7.88 -9.45 -1.05
CA LEU A 237 -8.08 -10.30 -2.23
C LEU A 237 -9.20 -11.32 -2.00
N LEU A 238 -9.20 -12.02 -0.86
CA LEU A 238 -10.24 -13.00 -0.51
C LEU A 238 -11.62 -12.34 -0.36
N ALA A 239 -11.68 -11.14 0.19
CA ALA A 239 -12.92 -10.40 0.36
C ALA A 239 -13.47 -9.90 -0.99
N ASP A 240 -12.62 -9.29 -1.82
CA ASP A 240 -13.02 -8.52 -2.99
C ASP A 240 -13.04 -9.31 -4.32
N MET A 241 -12.45 -10.51 -4.36
CA MET A 241 -12.38 -11.31 -5.59
C MET A 241 -13.75 -11.54 -6.24
N HIS A 242 -14.83 -11.60 -5.47
CA HIS A 242 -16.19 -11.73 -6.01
C HIS A 242 -16.62 -10.48 -6.81
N MET A 243 -16.19 -9.28 -6.38
CA MET A 243 -16.43 -8.03 -7.10
C MET A 243 -15.60 -7.99 -8.39
N PHE A 244 -14.33 -8.44 -8.33
CA PHE A 244 -13.49 -8.55 -9.53
C PHE A 244 -14.14 -9.48 -10.55
N LYS A 245 -14.60 -10.67 -10.13
CA LYS A 245 -15.30 -11.62 -11.02
C LYS A 245 -16.54 -10.99 -11.68
N GLN A 246 -17.32 -10.20 -10.94
CA GLN A 246 -18.50 -9.53 -11.51
C GLN A 246 -18.14 -8.50 -12.58
N LYS A 247 -16.93 -7.94 -12.52
CA LYS A 247 -16.43 -6.94 -13.48
C LYS A 247 -15.62 -7.53 -14.63
N MET A 248 -15.40 -8.82 -14.67
CA MET A 248 -14.72 -9.50 -15.79
C MET A 248 -15.63 -9.68 -16.99
N SER A 249 -15.11 -9.39 -18.17
CA SER A 249 -15.67 -9.82 -19.45
C SER A 249 -15.57 -11.34 -19.61
N ALA A 250 -16.27 -11.93 -20.58
CA ALA A 250 -16.06 -13.32 -20.99
C ALA A 250 -14.62 -13.48 -21.52
N GLY A 251 -13.90 -14.49 -21.07
CA GLY A 251 -12.50 -14.71 -21.42
C GLY A 251 -11.48 -13.78 -20.75
N ALA A 252 -11.93 -12.85 -19.92
CA ALA A 252 -11.06 -11.89 -19.21
C ALA A 252 -10.06 -12.57 -18.27
N VAL A 253 -8.97 -11.85 -17.98
CA VAL A 253 -7.88 -12.30 -17.15
C VAL A 253 -7.84 -11.52 -15.83
N LEU A 254 -7.63 -12.23 -14.72
CA LEU A 254 -7.39 -11.66 -13.38
C LEU A 254 -5.98 -12.04 -12.91
N ILE A 255 -5.15 -11.05 -12.62
CA ILE A 255 -3.77 -11.22 -12.14
C ILE A 255 -3.71 -10.70 -10.70
N LEU A 256 -3.36 -11.58 -9.77
CA LEU A 256 -3.28 -11.29 -8.34
C LEU A 256 -1.85 -11.43 -7.84
N SER A 257 -1.43 -10.51 -6.98
CA SER A 257 -0.19 -10.60 -6.20
C SER A 257 -0.33 -9.79 -4.90
N GLY A 258 0.77 -9.65 -4.11
CA GLY A 258 0.73 -9.00 -2.80
C GLY A 258 0.52 -10.00 -1.65
N PHE A 259 0.86 -11.27 -1.88
CA PHE A 259 0.74 -12.35 -0.92
C PHE A 259 1.89 -13.36 -1.06
N TYR A 260 2.09 -14.17 -0.06
CA TYR A 260 3.15 -15.18 -0.04
C TYR A 260 2.73 -16.50 -0.70
N THR A 261 3.71 -17.30 -1.08
CA THR A 261 3.48 -18.65 -1.65
C THR A 261 2.63 -19.54 -0.74
N SER A 262 2.73 -19.38 0.57
CA SER A 262 1.90 -20.07 1.57
C SER A 262 0.40 -19.75 1.45
N ASP A 263 0.04 -18.64 0.85
CA ASP A 263 -1.35 -18.19 0.70
C ASP A 263 -2.00 -18.66 -0.62
N THR A 264 -1.22 -19.31 -1.49
CA THR A 264 -1.65 -19.70 -2.84
C THR A 264 -2.89 -20.60 -2.81
N GLU A 265 -2.90 -21.60 -1.95
CA GLU A 265 -3.96 -22.61 -1.91
C GLU A 265 -5.33 -22.00 -1.61
N ILE A 266 -5.42 -21.14 -0.58
CA ILE A 266 -6.67 -20.51 -0.18
C ILE A 266 -7.20 -19.55 -1.26
N LEU A 267 -6.30 -18.83 -1.97
CA LEU A 267 -6.68 -17.95 -3.07
C LEU A 267 -7.17 -18.72 -4.31
N VAL A 268 -6.52 -19.84 -4.63
CA VAL A 268 -6.94 -20.74 -5.72
C VAL A 268 -8.30 -21.38 -5.42
N GLU A 269 -8.54 -21.82 -4.20
CA GLU A 269 -9.85 -22.36 -3.79
C GLU A 269 -10.95 -21.30 -3.90
N LYS A 270 -10.67 -20.07 -3.43
CA LYS A 270 -11.60 -18.95 -3.57
C LYS A 270 -11.92 -18.67 -5.03
N ALA A 271 -10.91 -18.60 -5.91
CA ALA A 271 -11.08 -18.37 -7.32
C ALA A 271 -11.93 -19.48 -8.00
N LYS A 272 -11.67 -20.75 -7.68
CA LYS A 272 -12.47 -21.88 -8.16
C LYS A 272 -13.94 -21.77 -7.76
N SER A 273 -14.22 -21.34 -6.52
CA SER A 273 -15.59 -21.13 -6.04
C SER A 273 -16.35 -20.07 -6.85
N LEU A 274 -15.62 -19.15 -7.49
CA LEU A 274 -16.11 -18.10 -8.37
C LEU A 274 -16.04 -18.48 -9.87
N LYS A 275 -15.76 -19.74 -10.19
CA LYS A 275 -15.60 -20.27 -11.56
C LYS A 275 -14.46 -19.61 -12.35
N LEU A 276 -13.41 -19.19 -11.67
CA LEU A 276 -12.16 -18.75 -12.27
C LEU A 276 -11.20 -19.93 -12.39
N THR A 277 -10.54 -20.03 -13.53
CA THR A 277 -9.57 -21.10 -13.82
C THR A 277 -8.16 -20.54 -13.70
N LEU A 278 -7.32 -21.15 -12.85
CA LEU A 278 -5.90 -20.83 -12.78
C LEU A 278 -5.25 -21.23 -14.12
N ILE A 279 -4.59 -20.29 -14.78
CA ILE A 279 -3.91 -20.51 -16.07
C ILE A 279 -2.42 -20.32 -16.00
N ASP A 280 -1.91 -19.57 -15.00
CA ASP A 280 -0.48 -19.37 -14.75
C ASP A 280 -0.21 -19.00 -13.31
N ASN A 281 1.02 -19.25 -12.84
CA ASN A 281 1.53 -18.80 -11.56
C ASN A 281 3.03 -18.52 -11.66
N ASN A 282 3.51 -17.60 -10.83
CA ASN A 282 4.93 -17.31 -10.69
C ASN A 282 5.27 -16.99 -9.25
N SER A 283 6.52 -17.19 -8.84
CA SER A 283 6.98 -16.84 -7.50
C SER A 283 8.42 -16.31 -7.52
N LYS A 284 8.69 -15.36 -6.62
CA LYS A 284 10.01 -14.74 -6.45
C LYS A 284 10.19 -14.37 -4.99
N ASN A 285 11.23 -14.89 -4.33
CA ASN A 285 11.56 -14.61 -2.92
C ASN A 285 10.32 -14.74 -1.99
N ASP A 286 9.66 -15.91 -2.00
CA ASP A 286 8.46 -16.23 -1.23
C ASP A 286 7.17 -15.45 -1.62
N TRP A 287 7.25 -14.43 -2.44
CA TRP A 287 6.09 -13.75 -3.01
C TRP A 287 5.54 -14.51 -4.22
N CYS A 288 4.22 -14.44 -4.41
CA CYS A 288 3.54 -15.18 -5.47
C CYS A 288 2.68 -14.26 -6.34
N MET A 289 2.54 -14.63 -7.60
CA MET A 289 1.59 -14.08 -8.56
C MET A 289 0.74 -15.23 -9.11
N LEU A 290 -0.58 -15.02 -9.18
CA LEU A 290 -1.53 -15.96 -9.77
C LEU A 290 -2.28 -15.30 -10.91
N LYS A 291 -2.43 -16.01 -12.03
CA LYS A 291 -3.21 -15.58 -13.18
C LYS A 291 -4.39 -16.51 -13.41
N PHE A 292 -5.57 -15.94 -13.38
CA PHE A 292 -6.84 -16.65 -13.59
C PHE A 292 -7.52 -16.19 -14.85
N LYS A 293 -8.33 -17.06 -15.45
CA LYS A 293 -9.18 -16.76 -16.59
C LYS A 293 -10.65 -16.97 -16.25
N ASN A 294 -11.47 -16.02 -16.68
CA ASN A 294 -12.91 -16.14 -16.68
C ASN A 294 -13.35 -16.98 -17.90
N MET A 295 -13.90 -18.15 -17.66
CA MET A 295 -14.31 -19.09 -18.73
C MET A 295 -15.79 -18.96 -19.12
N ASP A 296 -16.56 -18.08 -18.43
CA ASP A 296 -17.98 -17.83 -18.72
C ASP A 296 -18.16 -16.92 -19.93
#